data_38046c361ef32f139e5d4d38e7760f03
#
_entry.id   38046c361ef32f139e5d4d38e7760f03
#
_cell.length_a   1.000
_cell.length_b   1.000
_cell.length_c   1.000
_cell.angle_alpha   90.00
_cell.angle_beta   90.00
_cell.angle_gamma   90.00
#
_symmetry.space_group_name_H-M   'P 1'
#
loop_
_entity.id
_entity.type
_entity.pdbx_description
1 polymer ?
#
loop_
_entity_poly.entity_id
_entity_poly.type
_entity_poly.pdbx_seq_one_letter_code
_entity_poly.pdbx_strand_id
1 'polypeptide(L)'
;DHPLVRGLTSTYDDPIPFPDLRQLERERIVMLPPDWRLSKLLHNTFSVHNVEPQNILVTTNNTTAINLVAENMGFAFLQESGISRTPYLDRLACFTIGEPPLTCPMAVVYKKNGFLSPAARTFIDLIKEYYSRFDRPANL
;
A
#
# COMPACT_ATOMS: atom_id res chain seq x y z
N ASP A 1 -17.31 -9.05 0.07
CA ASP A 1 -17.48 -10.09 1.14
C ASP A 1 -16.57 -11.31 0.93
N HIS A 2 -15.25 -11.08 0.80
CA HIS A 2 -14.29 -12.18 0.63
C HIS A 2 -14.24 -13.06 1.89
N PRO A 3 -14.23 -14.42 1.75
CA PRO A 3 -14.26 -15.34 2.91
C PRO A 3 -13.16 -15.08 3.96
N LEU A 4 -11.93 -14.75 3.52
CA LEU A 4 -10.79 -14.51 4.41
C LEU A 4 -10.94 -13.28 5.33
N VAL A 5 -11.78 -12.34 4.96
CA VAL A 5 -11.99 -11.08 5.70
C VAL A 5 -13.39 -10.98 6.27
N ARG A 6 -14.20 -12.04 6.12
CA ARG A 6 -15.57 -12.06 6.66
C ARG A 6 -15.55 -11.99 8.19
N GLY A 7 -16.25 -10.99 8.72
CA GLY A 7 -16.33 -10.77 10.17
C GLY A 7 -15.17 -9.92 10.72
N LEU A 8 -14.20 -9.53 9.90
CA LEU A 8 -13.18 -8.55 10.28
C LEU A 8 -13.69 -7.15 9.95
N THR A 9 -13.67 -6.26 10.93
CA THR A 9 -13.95 -4.84 10.73
C THR A 9 -12.62 -4.12 10.56
N SER A 10 -12.28 -3.80 9.32
CA SER A 10 -11.07 -3.08 8.99
C SER A 10 -11.36 -2.08 7.88
N THR A 11 -11.07 -0.83 8.12
CA THR A 11 -11.38 0.27 7.19
C THR A 11 -10.11 1.02 6.78
N TYR A 12 -10.25 1.95 5.86
CA TYR A 12 -9.15 2.84 5.50
C TYR A 12 -8.70 3.71 6.68
N ASP A 13 -9.64 4.22 7.48
CA ASP A 13 -9.34 5.14 8.60
C ASP A 13 -8.85 4.39 9.85
N ASP A 14 -9.25 3.14 10.02
CA ASP A 14 -8.85 2.28 11.15
C ASP A 14 -8.47 0.88 10.64
N PRO A 15 -7.32 0.75 9.93
CA PRO A 15 -6.86 -0.53 9.42
C PRO A 15 -6.21 -1.36 10.52
N ILE A 16 -6.62 -2.63 10.61
CA ILE A 16 -5.95 -3.62 11.47
C ILE A 16 -4.88 -4.39 10.69
N PRO A 17 -3.90 -5.02 11.35
CA PRO A 17 -2.96 -5.93 10.70
C PRO A 17 -3.68 -7.09 10.01
N PHE A 18 -3.24 -7.47 8.82
CA PHE A 18 -3.75 -8.68 8.15
C PHE A 18 -3.32 -9.92 8.96
N PRO A 19 -4.24 -10.79 9.37
CA PRO A 19 -3.98 -11.80 10.40
C PRO A 19 -2.88 -12.80 10.04
N ASP A 20 -2.86 -13.28 8.80
CA ASP A 20 -1.85 -14.25 8.36
C ASP A 20 -1.66 -14.19 6.84
N LEU A 21 -0.51 -13.70 6.39
CA LEU A 21 -0.17 -13.56 4.97
C LEU A 21 -0.16 -14.91 4.22
N ARG A 22 0.03 -16.04 4.90
CA ARG A 22 0.00 -17.37 4.28
C ARG A 22 -1.37 -17.71 3.70
N GLN A 23 -2.44 -17.10 4.23
CA GLN A 23 -3.79 -17.27 3.68
C GLN A 23 -3.93 -16.70 2.26
N LEU A 24 -3.03 -15.78 1.87
CA LEU A 24 -3.03 -15.17 0.54
C LEU A 24 -2.36 -16.04 -0.53
N GLU A 25 -1.70 -17.13 -0.18
CA GLU A 25 -0.91 -17.95 -1.10
C GLU A 25 -1.72 -18.47 -2.28
N ARG A 26 -2.97 -18.85 -2.03
CA ARG A 26 -3.90 -19.38 -3.05
C ARG A 26 -4.86 -18.33 -3.61
N GLU A 27 -4.83 -17.16 -3.06
CA GLU A 27 -5.71 -16.07 -3.47
C GLU A 27 -5.17 -15.35 -4.70
N ARG A 28 -6.07 -14.68 -5.43
CA ARG A 28 -5.65 -13.81 -6.50
C ARG A 28 -5.09 -12.53 -5.92
N ILE A 29 -3.85 -12.22 -6.25
CA ILE A 29 -3.17 -10.99 -5.84
C ILE A 29 -2.95 -10.11 -7.05
N VAL A 30 -3.47 -8.90 -7.00
CA VAL A 30 -3.23 -7.86 -8.00
C VAL A 30 -2.00 -7.08 -7.57
N MET A 31 -0.92 -7.19 -8.34
CA MET A 31 0.36 -6.56 -8.04
C MET A 31 0.74 -5.53 -9.12
N LEU A 32 1.58 -4.60 -8.72
CA LEU A 32 2.29 -3.71 -9.64
C LEU A 32 3.49 -4.44 -10.26
N PRO A 33 4.10 -3.92 -11.33
CA PRO A 33 5.24 -4.56 -11.99
C PRO A 33 6.36 -4.94 -11.01
N PRO A 34 7.04 -6.08 -11.22
CA PRO A 34 8.00 -6.63 -10.24
C PRO A 34 9.24 -5.76 -10.02
N ASP A 35 9.59 -4.91 -10.97
CA ASP A 35 10.69 -3.94 -10.87
C ASP A 35 10.36 -2.71 -10.03
N TRP A 36 9.09 -2.48 -9.72
CA TRP A 36 8.66 -1.37 -8.87
C TRP A 36 9.03 -1.60 -7.41
N ARG A 37 9.33 -0.51 -6.72
CA ARG A 37 9.79 -0.54 -5.32
C ARG A 37 8.82 -1.27 -4.38
N LEU A 38 7.53 -0.99 -4.51
CA LEU A 38 6.52 -1.64 -3.67
C LEU A 38 6.49 -3.15 -3.90
N SER A 39 6.55 -3.60 -5.16
CA SER A 39 6.56 -5.02 -5.50
C SER A 39 7.80 -5.73 -4.95
N LYS A 40 8.98 -5.12 -5.04
CA LYS A 40 10.22 -5.65 -4.44
C LYS A 40 10.10 -5.77 -2.91
N LEU A 41 9.52 -4.76 -2.27
CA LEU A 41 9.29 -4.78 -0.82
C LEU A 41 8.34 -5.92 -0.43
N LEU A 42 7.26 -6.11 -1.18
CA LEU A 42 6.30 -7.20 -0.96
C LEU A 42 6.91 -8.58 -1.20
N HIS A 43 7.70 -8.75 -2.26
CA HIS A 43 8.41 -10.02 -2.49
C HIS A 43 9.33 -10.38 -1.32
N ASN A 44 10.06 -9.41 -0.78
CA ASN A 44 10.89 -9.64 0.41
C ASN A 44 10.03 -10.02 1.61
N THR A 45 8.89 -9.34 1.82
CA THR A 45 7.97 -9.64 2.92
C THR A 45 7.40 -11.05 2.78
N PHE A 46 6.93 -11.43 1.61
CA PHE A 46 6.44 -12.79 1.35
C PHE A 46 7.52 -13.84 1.59
N SER A 47 8.75 -13.59 1.12
CA SER A 47 9.88 -14.50 1.34
C SER A 47 10.19 -14.70 2.83
N VAL A 48 10.20 -13.63 3.62
CA VAL A 48 10.42 -13.71 5.09
C VAL A 48 9.33 -14.54 5.78
N HIS A 49 8.09 -14.46 5.30
CA HIS A 49 6.95 -15.21 5.85
C HIS A 49 6.76 -16.59 5.20
N ASN A 50 7.66 -17.02 4.31
CA ASN A 50 7.55 -18.25 3.52
C ASN A 50 6.21 -18.35 2.77
N VAL A 51 5.79 -17.25 2.15
CA VAL A 51 4.57 -17.16 1.33
C VAL A 51 4.96 -17.12 -0.15
N GLU A 52 4.40 -18.02 -0.96
CA GLU A 52 4.59 -18.06 -2.41
C GLU A 52 3.25 -17.86 -3.12
N PRO A 53 2.86 -16.63 -3.45
CA PRO A 53 1.61 -16.36 -4.13
C PRO A 53 1.53 -17.09 -5.48
N GLN A 54 0.50 -17.91 -5.65
CA GLN A 54 0.35 -18.77 -6.85
C GLN A 54 -0.48 -18.12 -7.96
N ASN A 55 -1.23 -17.07 -7.65
CA ASN A 55 -2.13 -16.42 -8.61
C ASN A 55 -1.92 -14.92 -8.62
N ILE A 56 -0.98 -14.45 -9.43
CA ILE A 56 -0.62 -13.03 -9.53
C ILE A 56 -1.17 -12.45 -10.83
N LEU A 57 -1.95 -11.39 -10.73
CA LEU A 57 -2.35 -10.52 -11.83
C LEU A 57 -1.55 -9.22 -11.77
N VAL A 58 -0.78 -8.92 -12.81
CA VAL A 58 0.04 -7.70 -12.86
C VAL A 58 -0.70 -6.58 -13.58
N THR A 59 -0.74 -5.40 -12.98
CA THR A 59 -1.23 -4.16 -13.61
C THR A 59 -0.25 -3.01 -13.36
N THR A 60 -0.17 -2.07 -14.29
CA THR A 60 0.67 -0.87 -14.16
C THR A 60 -0.08 0.32 -13.56
N ASN A 61 -1.33 0.13 -13.14
CA ASN A 61 -2.20 1.22 -12.72
C ASN A 61 -2.88 0.91 -11.37
N ASN A 62 -2.65 1.76 -10.37
CA ASN A 62 -3.27 1.64 -9.05
C ASN A 62 -4.80 1.67 -9.11
N THR A 63 -5.38 2.53 -9.97
CA THR A 63 -6.84 2.63 -10.13
C THR A 63 -7.42 1.31 -10.65
N THR A 64 -6.75 0.67 -11.61
CA THR A 64 -7.15 -0.65 -12.11
C THR A 64 -7.09 -1.70 -10.99
N ALA A 65 -6.03 -1.70 -10.18
CA ALA A 65 -5.93 -2.61 -9.04
C ALA A 65 -7.08 -2.42 -8.05
N ILE A 66 -7.38 -1.16 -7.71
CA ILE A 66 -8.49 -0.81 -6.80
C ILE A 66 -9.84 -1.27 -7.38
N ASN A 67 -10.10 -1.02 -8.65
CA ASN A 67 -11.36 -1.42 -9.31
C ASN A 67 -11.54 -2.95 -9.28
N LEU A 68 -10.48 -3.70 -9.56
CA LEU A 68 -10.53 -5.17 -9.51
C LEU A 68 -10.87 -5.67 -8.10
N VAL A 69 -10.26 -5.09 -7.07
CA VAL A 69 -10.56 -5.45 -5.68
C VAL A 69 -11.99 -5.05 -5.29
N ALA A 70 -12.46 -3.86 -5.69
CA ALA A 70 -13.82 -3.41 -5.44
C ALA A 70 -14.87 -4.32 -6.09
N GLU A 71 -14.53 -4.99 -7.20
CA GLU A 71 -15.34 -6.04 -7.85
C GLU A 71 -15.05 -7.46 -7.30
N ASN A 72 -14.44 -7.56 -6.12
CA ASN A 72 -14.16 -8.81 -5.42
C ASN A 72 -13.27 -9.80 -6.23
N MET A 73 -12.36 -9.26 -7.04
CA MET A 73 -11.47 -10.06 -7.87
C MET A 73 -10.13 -10.43 -7.19
N GLY A 74 -10.02 -10.26 -5.88
CA GLY A 74 -8.83 -10.63 -5.11
C GLY A 74 -8.33 -9.52 -4.19
N PHE A 75 -7.04 -9.55 -3.88
CA PHE A 75 -6.35 -8.62 -2.99
C PHE A 75 -5.36 -7.76 -3.77
N ALA A 76 -5.17 -6.52 -3.35
CA ALA A 76 -4.12 -5.66 -3.89
C ALA A 76 -3.28 -5.05 -2.77
N PHE A 77 -1.99 -4.84 -3.07
CA PHE A 77 -1.08 -4.14 -2.18
C PHE A 77 -0.77 -2.78 -2.77
N LEU A 78 -1.11 -1.75 -2.04
CA LEU A 78 -1.00 -0.37 -2.49
C LEU A 78 -0.44 0.51 -1.37
N GLN A 79 0.19 1.62 -1.75
CA GLN A 79 0.52 2.66 -0.79
C GLN A 79 -0.77 3.35 -0.33
N GLU A 80 -0.84 3.70 0.94
CA GLU A 80 -2.00 4.38 1.55
C GLU A 80 -2.38 5.65 0.77
N SER A 81 -1.41 6.46 0.36
CA SER A 81 -1.63 7.65 -0.46
C SER A 81 -2.28 7.38 -1.82
N GLY A 82 -2.15 6.16 -2.35
CA GLY A 82 -2.78 5.74 -3.59
C GLY A 82 -4.25 5.34 -3.44
N ILE A 83 -4.67 4.99 -2.22
CA ILE A 83 -6.03 4.55 -1.91
C ILE A 83 -6.90 5.71 -1.45
N SER A 84 -6.34 6.71 -0.77
CA SER A 84 -7.05 7.79 -0.06
C SER A 84 -8.09 8.57 -0.87
N ARG A 85 -8.02 8.52 -2.19
CA ARG A 85 -8.91 9.27 -3.10
C ARG A 85 -9.81 8.39 -3.96
N THR A 86 -9.87 7.09 -3.68
CA THR A 86 -10.77 6.22 -4.43
C THR A 86 -12.23 6.46 -4.05
N PRO A 87 -13.17 6.42 -4.99
CA PRO A 87 -14.60 6.49 -4.68
C PRO A 87 -15.16 5.19 -4.07
N TYR A 88 -14.32 4.17 -3.89
CA TYR A 88 -14.73 2.83 -3.45
C TYR A 88 -14.31 2.50 -2.01
N LEU A 89 -13.91 3.49 -1.20
CA LEU A 89 -13.43 3.24 0.18
C LEU A 89 -14.45 2.49 1.04
N ASP A 90 -15.73 2.77 0.87
CA ASP A 90 -16.84 2.11 1.54
C ASP A 90 -17.04 0.63 1.14
N ARG A 91 -16.47 0.23 0.02
CA ARG A 91 -16.52 -1.15 -0.51
C ARG A 91 -15.24 -1.95 -0.24
N LEU A 92 -14.22 -1.32 0.33
CA LEU A 92 -12.91 -1.91 0.56
C LEU A 92 -12.67 -2.19 2.03
N ALA A 93 -12.19 -3.39 2.34
CA ALA A 93 -11.54 -3.69 3.62
C ALA A 93 -10.05 -3.41 3.47
N CYS A 94 -9.50 -2.52 4.31
CA CYS A 94 -8.10 -2.11 4.27
C CYS A 94 -7.35 -2.70 5.47
N PHE A 95 -6.19 -3.30 5.23
CA PHE A 95 -5.36 -3.92 6.25
C PHE A 95 -3.93 -3.39 6.17
N THR A 96 -3.24 -3.36 7.30
CA THR A 96 -1.80 -3.16 7.33
C THR A 96 -1.07 -4.49 7.20
N ILE A 97 0.20 -4.46 6.82
CA ILE A 97 1.06 -5.63 6.74
C ILE A 97 2.14 -5.51 7.81
N GLY A 98 2.24 -6.53 8.66
CA GLY A 98 3.28 -6.62 9.70
C GLY A 98 3.00 -5.76 10.94
N GLU A 99 3.75 -6.05 12.01
CA GLU A 99 3.78 -5.30 13.26
C GLU A 99 5.24 -5.02 13.64
N PRO A 100 5.73 -3.79 13.55
CA PRO A 100 5.00 -2.58 13.11
C PRO A 100 4.61 -2.63 11.62
N PRO A 101 3.64 -1.81 11.20
CA PRO A 101 3.19 -1.79 9.81
C PRO A 101 4.34 -1.55 8.82
N LEU A 102 4.32 -2.29 7.70
CA LEU A 102 5.29 -2.15 6.64
C LEU A 102 5.22 -0.74 6.04
N THR A 103 6.34 -0.02 6.03
CA THR A 103 6.40 1.34 5.53
C THR A 103 7.17 1.44 4.22
N CYS A 104 6.75 2.34 3.34
CA CYS A 104 7.43 2.67 2.10
C CYS A 104 7.83 4.14 2.12
N PRO A 105 9.02 4.48 2.68
CA PRO A 105 9.43 5.86 2.85
C PRO A 105 9.59 6.58 1.51
N MET A 106 9.17 7.83 1.46
CA MET A 106 9.39 8.74 0.34
C MET A 106 10.47 9.76 0.69
N ALA A 107 11.26 10.14 -0.29
CA ALA A 107 12.32 11.13 -0.12
C ALA A 107 12.30 12.16 -1.25
N VAL A 108 12.54 13.40 -0.91
CA VAL A 108 12.86 14.45 -1.87
C VAL A 108 14.38 14.52 -2.00
N VAL A 109 14.88 14.35 -3.22
CA VAL A 109 16.31 14.34 -3.50
C VAL A 109 16.67 15.56 -4.34
N TYR A 110 17.71 16.27 -3.96
CA TYR A 110 18.24 17.40 -4.71
C TYR A 110 19.77 17.46 -4.60
N LYS A 111 20.40 18.23 -5.50
CA LYS A 111 21.87 18.33 -5.56
C LYS A 111 22.43 18.93 -4.25
N LYS A 112 23.36 18.22 -3.61
CA LYS A 112 24.08 18.73 -2.44
C LYS A 112 24.79 20.04 -2.80
N ASN A 113 24.62 21.08 -1.99
CA ASN A 113 25.13 22.43 -2.22
C ASN A 113 24.60 23.10 -3.49
N GLY A 114 23.50 22.61 -4.08
CA GLY A 114 22.80 23.24 -5.17
C GLY A 114 21.94 24.41 -4.70
N PHE A 115 21.78 25.43 -5.55
CA PHE A 115 20.82 26.50 -5.30
C PHE A 115 19.38 25.94 -5.36
N LEU A 116 18.64 26.12 -4.30
CA LEU A 116 17.20 25.88 -4.25
C LEU A 116 16.46 27.20 -4.41
N SER A 117 15.72 27.34 -5.51
CA SER A 117 14.86 28.50 -5.71
C SER A 117 13.78 28.58 -4.60
N PRO A 118 13.21 29.76 -4.31
CA PRO A 118 12.08 29.89 -3.40
C PRO A 118 10.92 28.96 -3.76
N ALA A 119 10.57 28.85 -5.04
CA ALA A 119 9.53 27.95 -5.51
C ALA A 119 9.84 26.48 -5.21
N ALA A 120 11.10 26.05 -5.39
CA ALA A 120 11.51 24.68 -5.05
C ALA A 120 11.39 24.39 -3.54
N ARG A 121 11.73 25.36 -2.68
CA ARG A 121 11.55 25.24 -1.23
C ARG A 121 10.09 25.10 -0.87
N THR A 122 9.23 26.00 -1.38
CA THR A 122 7.77 25.92 -1.15
C THR A 122 7.20 24.59 -1.61
N PHE A 123 7.65 24.07 -2.77
CA PHE A 123 7.20 22.76 -3.27
C PHE A 123 7.62 21.61 -2.36
N ILE A 124 8.85 21.63 -1.83
CA ILE A 124 9.32 20.65 -0.85
C ILE A 124 8.47 20.68 0.41
N ASP A 125 8.14 21.88 0.91
CA ASP A 125 7.34 22.03 2.13
C ASP A 125 5.90 21.52 1.90
N LEU A 126 5.30 21.81 0.76
CA LEU A 126 3.98 21.27 0.37
C LEU A 126 3.98 19.74 0.29
N ILE A 127 5.04 19.14 -0.29
CA ILE A 127 5.17 17.68 -0.33
C ILE A 127 5.26 17.10 1.08
N LYS A 128 6.09 17.69 1.95
CA LYS A 128 6.20 17.23 3.35
C LYS A 128 4.86 17.32 4.07
N GLU A 129 4.16 18.44 3.95
CA GLU A 129 2.83 18.64 4.54
C GLU A 129 1.83 17.60 3.99
N TYR A 130 1.82 17.37 2.69
CA TYR A 130 0.92 16.39 2.08
C TYR A 130 1.16 14.98 2.63
N TYR A 131 2.42 14.54 2.70
CA TYR A 131 2.74 13.17 3.12
C TYR A 131 2.74 12.99 4.64
N SER A 132 2.86 14.04 5.44
CA SER A 132 2.72 13.93 6.90
C SER A 132 1.35 13.41 7.35
N ARG A 133 0.33 13.51 6.49
CA ARG A 133 -1.02 12.96 6.74
C ARG A 133 -1.05 11.43 6.74
N PHE A 134 -0.06 10.79 6.13
CA PHE A 134 0.09 9.34 6.05
C PHE A 134 1.14 8.80 7.04
N ASP A 135 1.72 9.71 7.83
CA ASP A 135 2.68 9.36 8.87
C ASP A 135 1.90 9.00 10.14
N ARG A 136 1.24 7.84 10.10
CA ARG A 136 0.52 7.32 11.27
C ARG A 136 1.56 6.84 12.27
N PRO A 137 1.57 7.35 13.52
CA PRO A 137 2.39 6.76 14.55
C PRO A 137 1.99 5.29 14.68
N ALA A 138 2.98 4.39 14.68
CA ALA A 138 2.73 3.03 15.09
C ALA A 138 2.08 3.10 16.48
N ASN A 139 0.83 2.66 16.59
CA ASN A 139 0.16 2.61 17.87
C ASN A 139 1.01 1.69 18.77
N LEU A 140 1.72 2.32 19.73
CA LEU A 140 2.44 1.65 20.81
C LEU A 140 1.45 1.09 21.82
#